data_20714d58578c05be746c88eb7578f7b2
#
_entry.id   20714d58578c05be746c88eb7578f7b2
#
_cell.length_a   1.000
_cell.length_b   1.000
_cell.length_c   1.000
_cell.angle_alpha   90.00
_cell.angle_beta   90.00
_cell.angle_gamma   90.00
#
_symmetry.space_group_name_H-M   'P 1'
#
loop_
_entity.id
_entity.type
_entity.pdbx_description
1 polymer ?
#
loop_
_entity_poly.entity_id
_entity_poly.type
_entity_poly.pdbx_seq_one_letter_code
_entity_poly.pdbx_strand_id
1 'polypeptide(L)'
;MPVTAADVLDRFRHGDAGAFEAIFRAHQAEVYGWILRIVRDAPTAEELTVETFWRIYRAHARFDPARGFAPWARRIATHAALDWLRMRRHAEQPIGEAVDDFAAAAAGDPAVSAEMRRQIGQAFARLPPRLRVVATLAVIEEEPYKEIAEAVGISVAAVKVRVFRALRLLRKDLEAQGITP
;
A
#
# COMPACT_ATOMS: atom_id res chain seq x y z
N MET A 1 -0.04 6.34 -34.88
CA MET A 1 -0.49 5.17 -34.11
C MET A 1 -0.66 5.57 -32.67
N PRO A 2 -1.80 5.30 -31.99
CA PRO A 2 -1.92 5.58 -30.57
C PRO A 2 -0.89 4.73 -29.82
N VAL A 3 -0.13 5.36 -28.92
CA VAL A 3 0.84 4.67 -28.04
C VAL A 3 0.03 3.84 -27.06
N THR A 4 0.21 2.54 -27.08
CA THR A 4 -0.48 1.62 -26.16
C THR A 4 0.20 1.60 -24.79
N ALA A 5 -0.51 1.18 -23.74
CA ALA A 5 0.08 1.00 -22.43
C ALA A 5 1.26 -0.02 -22.47
N ALA A 6 1.17 -1.04 -23.31
CA ALA A 6 2.23 -2.02 -23.50
C ALA A 6 3.49 -1.38 -24.11
N ASP A 7 3.33 -0.49 -25.09
CA ASP A 7 4.46 0.23 -25.71
C ASP A 7 5.17 1.14 -24.68
N VAL A 8 4.41 1.79 -23.78
CA VAL A 8 4.98 2.61 -22.72
C VAL A 8 5.80 1.76 -21.75
N LEU A 9 5.30 0.59 -21.36
CA LEU A 9 6.00 -0.30 -20.44
C LEU A 9 7.26 -0.90 -21.05
N ASP A 10 7.24 -1.23 -22.34
CA ASP A 10 8.44 -1.73 -23.04
C ASP A 10 9.50 -0.63 -23.16
N ARG A 11 9.12 0.58 -23.57
CA ARG A 11 10.04 1.74 -23.62
C ARG A 11 10.62 2.05 -22.24
N PHE A 12 9.81 1.99 -21.17
CA PHE A 12 10.28 2.18 -19.80
C PHE A 12 11.36 1.17 -19.43
N ARG A 13 11.16 -0.12 -19.73
CA ARG A 13 12.15 -1.18 -19.50
C ARG A 13 13.51 -0.86 -20.15
N HIS A 14 13.51 -0.16 -21.28
CA HIS A 14 14.72 0.28 -21.99
C HIS A 14 15.26 1.62 -21.52
N GLY A 15 14.71 2.20 -20.42
CA GLY A 15 15.21 3.41 -19.81
C GLY A 15 14.70 4.72 -20.45
N ASP A 16 13.63 4.69 -21.21
CA ASP A 16 13.05 5.87 -21.83
C ASP A 16 12.44 6.79 -20.75
N ALA A 17 12.96 8.02 -20.66
CA ALA A 17 12.52 9.00 -19.65
C ALA A 17 11.07 9.48 -19.88
N GLY A 18 10.62 9.60 -21.14
CA GLY A 18 9.25 10.00 -21.46
C GLY A 18 8.24 8.90 -21.08
N ALA A 19 8.62 7.63 -21.24
CA ALA A 19 7.82 6.51 -20.77
C ALA A 19 7.75 6.49 -19.24
N PHE A 20 8.85 6.76 -18.55
CA PHE A 20 8.87 6.89 -17.09
C PHE A 20 7.95 8.03 -16.61
N GLU A 21 8.00 9.20 -17.25
CA GLU A 21 7.12 10.33 -16.92
C GLU A 21 5.64 9.97 -17.08
N ALA A 22 5.28 9.26 -18.17
CA ALA A 22 3.92 8.78 -18.38
C ALA A 22 3.47 7.82 -17.29
N ILE A 23 4.33 6.88 -16.89
CA ILE A 23 4.07 5.94 -15.79
C ILE A 23 3.92 6.67 -14.46
N PHE A 24 4.80 7.63 -14.17
CA PHE A 24 4.73 8.44 -12.97
C PHE A 24 3.37 9.14 -12.85
N ARG A 25 2.96 9.87 -13.90
CA ARG A 25 1.67 10.58 -13.92
C ARG A 25 0.47 9.65 -13.76
N ALA A 26 0.55 8.44 -14.35
CA ALA A 26 -0.54 7.47 -14.29
C ALA A 26 -0.69 6.81 -12.91
N HIS A 27 0.42 6.61 -12.17
CA HIS A 27 0.42 5.77 -10.97
C HIS A 27 0.81 6.50 -9.68
N GLN A 28 1.19 7.78 -9.70
CA GLN A 28 1.63 8.49 -8.49
C GLN A 28 0.57 8.50 -7.38
N ALA A 29 -0.69 8.75 -7.71
CA ALA A 29 -1.78 8.78 -6.73
C ALA A 29 -2.05 7.41 -6.12
N GLU A 30 -1.94 6.35 -6.92
CA GLU A 30 -2.12 4.96 -6.48
C GLU A 30 -0.97 4.54 -5.54
N VAL A 31 0.29 4.82 -5.92
CA VAL A 31 1.47 4.54 -5.10
C VAL A 31 1.43 5.32 -3.78
N TYR A 32 1.08 6.60 -3.82
CA TYR A 32 0.86 7.42 -2.63
C TYR A 32 -0.18 6.79 -1.70
N GLY A 33 -1.33 6.39 -2.24
CA GLY A 33 -2.39 5.74 -1.47
C GLY A 33 -1.93 4.44 -0.80
N TRP A 34 -1.13 3.60 -1.48
CA TRP A 34 -0.58 2.38 -0.86
C TRP A 34 0.34 2.72 0.32
N ILE A 35 1.25 3.68 0.14
CA ILE A 35 2.20 4.08 1.18
C ILE A 35 1.45 4.71 2.36
N LEU A 36 0.52 5.62 2.11
CA LEU A 36 -0.26 6.30 3.14
C LEU A 36 -1.02 5.33 4.03
N ARG A 37 -1.63 4.27 3.46
CA ARG A 37 -2.30 3.22 4.24
C ARG A 37 -1.35 2.48 5.19
N ILE A 38 -0.08 2.41 4.86
CA ILE A 38 0.94 1.73 5.68
C ILE A 38 1.50 2.69 6.74
N VAL A 39 1.98 3.88 6.34
CA VAL A 39 2.71 4.79 7.24
C VAL A 39 1.79 5.71 8.04
N ARG A 40 0.62 6.09 7.49
CA ARG A 40 -0.39 6.94 8.10
C ARG A 40 0.11 8.34 8.49
N ASP A 41 0.95 8.89 7.66
CA ASP A 41 1.54 10.21 7.81
C ASP A 41 1.71 10.80 6.40
N ALA A 42 0.96 11.86 6.09
CA ALA A 42 0.89 12.39 4.73
C ALA A 42 2.25 12.93 4.24
N PRO A 43 2.98 13.74 5.01
CA PRO A 43 4.32 14.18 4.60
C PRO A 43 5.26 13.02 4.30
N THR A 44 5.29 12.02 5.17
CA THR A 44 6.09 10.80 4.96
C THR A 44 5.63 10.02 3.71
N ALA A 45 4.33 9.94 3.47
CA ALA A 45 3.82 9.25 2.28
C ALA A 45 4.24 9.95 0.99
N GLU A 46 4.27 11.28 0.96
CA GLU A 46 4.78 12.07 -0.15
C GLU A 46 6.27 11.79 -0.40
N GLU A 47 7.11 11.87 0.63
CA GLU A 47 8.54 11.59 0.54
C GLU A 47 8.82 10.16 0.03
N LEU A 48 8.13 9.18 0.60
CA LEU A 48 8.28 7.77 0.22
C LEU A 48 7.73 7.49 -1.18
N THR A 49 6.77 8.26 -1.67
CA THR A 49 6.28 8.16 -3.05
C THR A 49 7.38 8.57 -4.01
N VAL A 50 8.04 9.69 -3.77
CA VAL A 50 9.18 10.15 -4.58
C VAL A 50 10.31 9.12 -4.55
N GLU A 51 10.68 8.63 -3.37
CA GLU A 51 11.71 7.60 -3.19
C GLU A 51 11.34 6.30 -3.92
N THR A 52 10.06 5.89 -3.87
CA THR A 52 9.56 4.71 -4.58
C THR A 52 9.75 4.85 -6.08
N PHE A 53 9.37 5.98 -6.67
CA PHE A 53 9.54 6.20 -8.10
C PHE A 53 11.02 6.32 -8.50
N TRP A 54 11.88 6.83 -7.62
CA TRP A 54 13.33 6.81 -7.84
C TRP A 54 13.88 5.38 -7.87
N ARG A 55 13.45 4.51 -6.94
CA ARG A 55 13.79 3.08 -6.93
C ARG A 55 13.26 2.37 -8.17
N ILE A 56 12.03 2.67 -8.60
CA ILE A 56 11.41 2.19 -9.83
C ILE A 56 12.25 2.57 -11.04
N TYR A 57 12.62 3.83 -11.17
CA TYR A 57 13.47 4.31 -12.28
C TYR A 57 14.82 3.58 -12.32
N ARG A 58 15.50 3.46 -11.21
CA ARG A 58 16.78 2.74 -11.12
C ARG A 58 16.68 1.24 -11.41
N ALA A 59 15.52 0.66 -11.22
CA ALA A 59 15.28 -0.77 -11.42
C ALA A 59 14.63 -1.11 -12.76
N HIS A 60 14.44 -0.14 -13.68
CA HIS A 60 13.71 -0.31 -14.94
C HIS A 60 14.14 -1.55 -15.75
N ALA A 61 15.44 -1.81 -15.82
CA ALA A 61 15.98 -2.97 -16.56
C ALA A 61 15.58 -4.34 -15.97
N ARG A 62 15.12 -4.37 -14.71
CA ARG A 62 14.62 -5.58 -14.03
C ARG A 62 13.11 -5.73 -14.13
N PHE A 63 12.43 -4.75 -14.71
CA PHE A 63 10.99 -4.78 -14.87
C PHE A 63 10.60 -5.80 -15.95
N ASP A 64 9.63 -6.65 -15.62
CA ASP A 64 9.03 -7.62 -16.55
C ASP A 64 7.63 -7.13 -16.97
N PRO A 65 7.45 -6.63 -18.21
CA PRO A 65 6.15 -6.14 -18.67
C PRO A 65 5.02 -7.17 -18.60
N ALA A 66 5.35 -8.47 -18.70
CA ALA A 66 4.36 -9.55 -18.64
C ALA A 66 3.69 -9.67 -17.26
N ARG A 67 4.33 -9.18 -16.19
CA ARG A 67 3.79 -9.20 -14.83
C ARG A 67 2.99 -7.96 -14.46
N GLY A 68 2.95 -6.96 -15.35
CA GLY A 68 2.29 -5.69 -15.11
C GLY A 68 3.05 -4.75 -14.17
N PHE A 69 2.76 -3.45 -14.29
CA PHE A 69 3.46 -2.42 -13.52
C PHE A 69 2.99 -2.35 -12.06
N ALA A 70 1.68 -2.38 -11.81
CA ALA A 70 1.11 -2.14 -10.49
C ALA A 70 1.60 -3.12 -9.41
N PRO A 71 1.63 -4.47 -9.62
CA PRO A 71 2.15 -5.40 -8.62
C PRO A 71 3.64 -5.16 -8.32
N TRP A 72 4.42 -4.86 -9.34
CA TRP A 72 5.85 -4.60 -9.18
C TRP A 72 6.12 -3.28 -8.42
N ALA A 73 5.42 -2.20 -8.79
CA ALA A 73 5.51 -0.91 -8.10
C ALA A 73 5.06 -1.00 -6.65
N ARG A 74 3.96 -1.72 -6.38
CA ARG A 74 3.43 -1.96 -5.02
C ARG A 74 4.46 -2.66 -4.14
N ARG A 75 5.16 -3.64 -4.66
CA ARG A 75 6.24 -4.32 -3.92
C ARG A 75 7.36 -3.34 -3.52
N ILE A 76 7.78 -2.46 -4.43
CA ILE A 76 8.81 -1.45 -4.14
C ILE A 76 8.30 -0.45 -3.10
N ALA A 77 7.05 0.03 -3.25
CA ALA A 77 6.39 0.94 -2.30
C ALA A 77 6.26 0.31 -0.90
N THR A 78 5.84 -0.95 -0.83
CA THR A 78 5.73 -1.69 0.43
C THR A 78 7.09 -1.80 1.13
N HIS A 79 8.16 -2.12 0.40
CA HIS A 79 9.50 -2.16 0.98
C HIS A 79 9.95 -0.80 1.48
N ALA A 80 9.73 0.29 0.72
CA ALA A 80 10.06 1.64 1.15
C ALA A 80 9.34 2.01 2.47
N ALA A 81 8.03 1.74 2.55
CA ALA A 81 7.24 1.99 3.75
C ALA A 81 7.68 1.13 4.94
N LEU A 82 8.03 -0.13 4.72
CA LEU A 82 8.53 -1.02 5.77
C LEU A 82 9.91 -0.62 6.28
N ASP A 83 10.81 -0.21 5.40
CA ASP A 83 12.14 0.28 5.77
C ASP A 83 12.02 1.52 6.66
N TRP A 84 11.14 2.45 6.28
CA TRP A 84 10.85 3.63 7.09
C TRP A 84 10.28 3.27 8.46
N LEU A 85 9.30 2.35 8.54
CA LEU A 85 8.74 1.88 9.83
C LEU A 85 9.80 1.21 10.71
N ARG A 86 10.76 0.49 10.12
CA ARG A 86 11.89 -0.10 10.86
C ARG A 86 12.80 0.97 11.44
N MET A 87 13.20 1.95 10.63
CA MET A 87 14.04 3.07 11.07
C MET A 87 13.38 3.88 12.18
N ARG A 88 12.11 4.23 12.01
CA ARG A 88 11.34 5.01 12.99
C ARG A 88 11.21 4.29 14.34
N ARG A 89 11.07 2.98 14.35
CA ARG A 89 11.02 2.19 15.61
C ARG A 89 12.30 2.27 16.43
N HIS A 90 13.43 2.51 15.78
CA HIS A 90 14.71 2.73 16.50
C HIS A 90 14.86 4.17 17.00
N ALA A 91 14.09 5.11 16.48
CA ALA A 91 14.15 6.53 16.81
C ALA A 91 13.13 6.97 17.89
N GLU A 92 12.30 6.06 18.45
CA GLU A 92 11.29 6.31 19.50
C GLU A 92 10.37 7.55 19.29
N GLN A 93 10.00 7.85 18.03
CA GLN A 93 9.11 9.00 17.78
C GLN A 93 7.62 8.58 17.71
N PRO A 94 6.70 9.40 18.30
CA PRO A 94 5.26 9.15 18.19
C PRO A 94 4.81 9.18 16.72
N ILE A 95 3.84 8.33 16.39
CA ILE A 95 3.18 8.36 15.08
C ILE A 95 2.36 9.63 14.99
N GLY A 96 2.54 10.43 13.93
CA GLY A 96 1.72 11.62 13.64
C GLY A 96 0.22 11.30 13.60
N GLU A 97 -0.62 12.33 13.72
CA GLU A 97 -2.06 12.19 13.69
C GLU A 97 -2.53 11.45 12.43
N ALA A 98 -3.46 10.52 12.63
CA ALA A 98 -3.95 9.65 11.58
C ALA A 98 -4.68 10.44 10.49
N VAL A 99 -4.18 10.39 9.27
CA VAL A 99 -4.90 10.92 8.10
C VAL A 99 -6.03 9.96 7.73
N ASP A 100 -7.26 10.46 7.70
CA ASP A 100 -8.50 9.70 7.45
C ASP A 100 -8.79 9.44 5.96
N ASP A 101 -7.77 9.29 5.13
CA ASP A 101 -7.97 9.05 3.69
C ASP A 101 -7.97 7.55 3.35
N PHE A 102 -9.10 6.90 3.65
CA PHE A 102 -9.36 5.51 3.27
C PHE A 102 -10.28 5.49 2.03
N ALA A 103 -9.72 5.81 0.87
CA ALA A 103 -10.44 5.69 -0.40
C ALA A 103 -10.50 4.21 -0.83
N ALA A 104 -11.48 3.46 -0.32
CA ALA A 104 -11.87 2.19 -0.89
C ALA A 104 -13.14 2.37 -1.72
N ALA A 105 -13.15 1.89 -2.94
CA ALA A 105 -14.33 1.87 -3.78
C ALA A 105 -15.38 0.93 -3.18
N ALA A 106 -16.51 1.47 -2.70
CA ALA A 106 -17.68 0.70 -2.33
C ALA A 106 -18.92 1.28 -3.05
N ALA A 107 -19.66 0.43 -3.73
CA ALA A 107 -20.96 0.76 -4.31
C ALA A 107 -21.98 0.82 -3.17
N GLY A 108 -22.60 2.00 -2.93
CA GLY A 108 -23.60 2.23 -1.89
C GLY A 108 -23.94 3.72 -1.76
N ASP A 109 -24.88 4.05 -0.87
CA ASP A 109 -25.21 5.45 -0.56
C ASP A 109 -23.93 6.20 -0.17
N PRO A 110 -23.60 7.33 -0.83
CA PRO A 110 -22.33 8.02 -0.64
C PRO A 110 -22.06 8.45 0.82
N ALA A 111 -23.07 8.81 1.57
CA ALA A 111 -22.94 9.27 2.96
C ALA A 111 -22.68 8.09 3.90
N VAL A 112 -23.48 7.01 3.79
CA VAL A 112 -23.30 5.79 4.60
C VAL A 112 -21.98 5.12 4.29
N SER A 113 -21.59 5.09 3.02
CA SER A 113 -20.31 4.52 2.61
C SER A 113 -19.10 5.34 3.08
N ALA A 114 -19.22 6.68 3.18
CA ALA A 114 -18.15 7.53 3.68
C ALA A 114 -17.92 7.31 5.20
N GLU A 115 -18.98 7.26 5.99
CA GLU A 115 -18.88 7.00 7.43
C GLU A 115 -18.33 5.59 7.71
N MET A 116 -18.81 4.57 7.00
CA MET A 116 -18.30 3.20 7.12
C MET A 116 -16.81 3.13 6.77
N ARG A 117 -16.39 3.79 5.68
CA ARG A 117 -14.98 3.87 5.29
C ARG A 117 -14.12 4.52 6.37
N ARG A 118 -14.60 5.63 6.96
CA ARG A 118 -13.91 6.32 8.04
C ARG A 118 -13.73 5.39 9.25
N GLN A 119 -14.77 4.69 9.68
CA GLN A 119 -14.72 3.77 10.81
C GLN A 119 -13.78 2.59 10.55
N ILE A 120 -13.81 1.99 9.36
CA ILE A 120 -12.85 0.93 8.95
C ILE A 120 -11.42 1.50 8.97
N GLY A 121 -11.20 2.69 8.40
CA GLY A 121 -9.90 3.35 8.40
C GLY A 121 -9.35 3.55 9.80
N GLN A 122 -10.17 4.02 10.74
CA GLN A 122 -9.81 4.17 12.15
C GLN A 122 -9.49 2.83 12.82
N ALA A 123 -10.27 1.78 12.54
CA ALA A 123 -9.99 0.44 13.06
C ALA A 123 -8.62 -0.08 12.58
N PHE A 124 -8.31 0.08 11.28
CA PHE A 124 -6.98 -0.24 10.76
C PHE A 124 -5.87 0.61 11.39
N ALA A 125 -6.14 1.90 11.67
CA ALA A 125 -5.18 2.80 12.32
C ALA A 125 -4.76 2.31 13.70
N ARG A 126 -5.68 1.72 14.47
CA ARG A 126 -5.45 1.19 15.82
C ARG A 126 -4.68 -0.12 15.82
N LEU A 127 -4.57 -0.81 14.69
CA LEU A 127 -3.78 -2.03 14.61
C LEU A 127 -2.28 -1.74 14.87
N PRO A 128 -1.59 -2.62 15.62
CA PRO A 128 -0.14 -2.56 15.69
C PRO A 128 0.49 -2.55 14.29
N PRO A 129 1.54 -1.75 14.01
CA PRO A 129 2.09 -1.55 12.67
C PRO A 129 2.39 -2.84 11.90
N ARG A 130 2.93 -3.87 12.58
CA ARG A 130 3.23 -5.19 11.98
C ARG A 130 1.98 -5.97 11.55
N LEU A 131 0.85 -5.78 12.22
CA LEU A 131 -0.41 -6.41 11.85
C LEU A 131 -1.11 -5.60 10.78
N ARG A 132 -1.08 -4.26 10.90
CA ARG A 132 -1.69 -3.34 9.94
C ARG A 132 -1.15 -3.55 8.53
N VAL A 133 0.19 -3.57 8.36
CA VAL A 133 0.82 -3.80 7.05
C VAL A 133 0.30 -5.08 6.40
N VAL A 134 0.32 -6.19 7.13
CA VAL A 134 -0.09 -7.49 6.59
C VAL A 134 -1.60 -7.52 6.32
N ALA A 135 -2.41 -6.89 7.18
CA ALA A 135 -3.85 -6.79 6.97
C ALA A 135 -4.19 -5.89 5.77
N THR A 136 -3.52 -4.75 5.61
CA THR A 136 -3.71 -3.88 4.45
C THR A 136 -3.43 -4.63 3.16
N LEU A 137 -2.29 -5.30 3.06
CA LEU A 137 -1.93 -6.05 1.85
C LEU A 137 -2.90 -7.22 1.59
N ALA A 138 -3.33 -7.94 2.63
CA ALA A 138 -4.18 -9.11 2.47
C ALA A 138 -5.66 -8.79 2.24
N VAL A 139 -6.18 -7.71 2.86
CA VAL A 139 -7.63 -7.43 2.90
C VAL A 139 -8.01 -6.29 1.97
N ILE A 140 -7.16 -5.26 1.86
CA ILE A 140 -7.45 -4.10 1.04
C ILE A 140 -6.88 -4.26 -0.38
N GLU A 141 -5.66 -4.76 -0.47
CA GLU A 141 -4.96 -4.92 -1.74
C GLU A 141 -5.12 -6.34 -2.32
N GLU A 142 -5.76 -7.25 -1.58
CA GLU A 142 -6.04 -8.64 -1.98
C GLU A 142 -4.81 -9.42 -2.47
N GLU A 143 -3.62 -9.06 -1.95
CA GLU A 143 -2.36 -9.70 -2.34
C GLU A 143 -2.29 -11.16 -1.86
N PRO A 144 -1.80 -12.07 -2.69
CA PRO A 144 -1.54 -13.45 -2.29
C PRO A 144 -0.57 -13.51 -1.09
N TYR A 145 -0.82 -14.38 -0.13
CA TYR A 145 0.02 -14.50 1.08
C TYR A 145 1.49 -14.81 0.78
N LYS A 146 1.78 -15.42 -0.35
CA LYS A 146 3.15 -15.66 -0.81
C LYS A 146 3.85 -14.35 -1.16
N GLU A 147 3.18 -13.48 -1.90
CA GLU A 147 3.71 -12.15 -2.28
C GLU A 147 3.89 -11.27 -1.03
N ILE A 148 2.91 -11.30 -0.10
CA ILE A 148 3.03 -10.60 1.19
C ILE A 148 4.24 -11.11 1.98
N ALA A 149 4.43 -12.42 2.04
CA ALA A 149 5.56 -13.03 2.75
C ALA A 149 6.90 -12.57 2.19
N GLU A 150 7.05 -12.54 0.86
CA GLU A 150 8.23 -12.04 0.17
C GLU A 150 8.44 -10.54 0.41
N ALA A 151 7.37 -9.73 0.26
CA ALA A 151 7.44 -8.27 0.45
C ALA A 151 7.82 -7.88 1.89
N VAL A 152 7.26 -8.58 2.90
CA VAL A 152 7.47 -8.28 4.32
C VAL A 152 8.69 -9.00 4.91
N GLY A 153 9.26 -9.96 4.19
CA GLY A 153 10.43 -10.74 4.64
C GLY A 153 10.11 -11.71 5.79
N ILE A 154 8.96 -12.39 5.74
CA ILE A 154 8.51 -13.36 6.75
C ILE A 154 7.98 -14.63 6.06
N SER A 155 7.77 -15.72 6.82
CA SER A 155 7.17 -16.93 6.25
C SER A 155 5.67 -16.76 5.96
N VAL A 156 5.14 -17.53 5.01
CA VAL A 156 3.69 -17.58 4.70
C VAL A 156 2.87 -17.96 5.95
N ALA A 157 3.40 -18.86 6.79
CA ALA A 157 2.76 -19.22 8.05
C ALA A 157 2.64 -18.01 8.98
N ALA A 158 3.70 -17.18 9.08
CA ALA A 158 3.68 -15.95 9.87
C ALA A 158 2.69 -14.91 9.30
N VAL A 159 2.55 -14.81 7.97
CA VAL A 159 1.52 -13.98 7.34
C VAL A 159 0.12 -14.42 7.78
N LYS A 160 -0.20 -15.72 7.65
CA LYS A 160 -1.50 -16.27 8.08
C LYS A 160 -1.83 -15.92 9.54
N VAL A 161 -0.88 -16.12 10.44
CA VAL A 161 -1.06 -15.80 11.87
C VAL A 161 -1.28 -14.31 12.09
N ARG A 162 -0.54 -13.45 11.39
CA ARG A 162 -0.69 -12.00 11.51
C ARG A 162 -2.02 -11.52 10.95
N VAL A 163 -2.45 -12.00 9.79
CA VAL A 163 -3.77 -11.69 9.22
C VAL A 163 -4.88 -12.11 10.18
N PHE A 164 -4.84 -13.34 10.69
CA PHE A 164 -5.82 -13.83 11.66
C PHE A 164 -5.90 -12.94 12.91
N ARG A 165 -4.76 -12.57 13.49
CA ARG A 165 -4.72 -11.67 14.66
C ARG A 165 -5.27 -10.28 14.32
N ALA A 166 -4.91 -9.73 13.16
CA ALA A 166 -5.40 -8.44 12.73
C ALA A 166 -6.91 -8.44 12.56
N LEU A 167 -7.47 -9.44 11.84
CA LEU A 167 -8.92 -9.57 11.63
C LEU A 167 -9.68 -9.72 12.95
N ARG A 168 -9.12 -10.46 13.92
CA ARG A 168 -9.74 -10.58 15.25
C ARG A 168 -9.79 -9.23 15.99
N LEU A 169 -8.73 -8.43 15.90
CA LEU A 169 -8.71 -7.10 16.50
C LEU A 169 -9.65 -6.14 15.79
N LEU A 170 -9.66 -6.16 14.45
CA LEU A 170 -10.59 -5.34 13.65
C LEU A 170 -12.04 -5.66 13.98
N ARG A 171 -12.40 -6.94 14.02
CA ARG A 171 -13.77 -7.37 14.39
C ARG A 171 -14.16 -6.82 15.77
N LYS A 172 -13.31 -7.02 16.78
CA LYS A 172 -13.56 -6.52 18.14
C LYS A 172 -13.75 -5.00 18.18
N ASP A 173 -12.95 -4.27 17.42
CA ASP A 173 -13.02 -2.80 17.36
C ASP A 173 -14.29 -2.33 16.64
N LEU A 174 -14.67 -2.96 15.54
CA LEU A 174 -15.89 -2.63 14.79
C LEU A 174 -17.16 -3.01 15.58
N GLU A 175 -17.20 -4.16 16.26
CA GLU A 175 -18.29 -4.55 17.15
C GLU A 175 -18.48 -3.52 18.28
N ALA A 176 -17.39 -3.01 18.86
CA ALA A 176 -17.45 -1.96 19.88
C ALA A 176 -18.00 -0.64 19.35
N GLN A 177 -17.95 -0.40 18.03
CA GLN A 177 -18.53 0.76 17.36
C GLN A 177 -19.95 0.51 16.83
N GLY A 178 -20.54 -0.66 17.14
CA GLY A 178 -21.90 -1.03 16.70
C GLY A 178 -21.97 -1.54 15.28
N ILE A 179 -20.85 -1.86 14.65
CA ILE A 179 -20.78 -2.43 13.31
C ILE A 179 -20.67 -3.95 13.47
N THR A 180 -21.76 -4.65 13.16
CA THR A 180 -21.78 -6.11 13.14
C THR A 180 -21.57 -6.59 11.70
N PRO A 181 -20.65 -7.54 11.42
CA PRO A 181 -20.43 -8.09 10.09
C PRO A 181 -21.60 -8.91 9.60
#